data_f62326cc587097fad73bac9a198defcb
#
_entry.id   f62326cc587097fad73bac9a198defcb
#
_cell.length_a   1.000
_cell.length_b   1.000
_cell.length_c   1.000
_cell.angle_alpha   90.00
_cell.angle_beta   90.00
_cell.angle_gamma   90.00
#
_symmetry.space_group_name_H-M   'P 1'
#
loop_
_entity.id
_entity.type
_entity.pdbx_description
1 polymer ?
#
loop_
_entity_poly.entity_id
_entity_poly.type
_entity_poly.pdbx_seq_one_letter_code
_entity_poly.pdbx_strand_id
1 'polypeptide(L)'
;MNTWWEMTEYPELGLAAMYRIIKKCGGERVSEEAADQLRRILEEIATKVSDQAVDLSIHAGRKTIKAEDIQLAAKNLLNLIH
;
A
#
# COMPACT_ATOMS: atom_id res chain seq x y z
N MET A 1 -8.43 -4.13 17.66
CA MET A 1 -7.44 -4.64 16.70
C MET A 1 -8.09 -4.88 15.35
N ASN A 2 -7.49 -4.34 14.32
CA ASN A 2 -8.01 -4.54 12.98
C ASN A 2 -7.72 -5.94 12.50
N THR A 3 -8.75 -6.58 11.99
CA THR A 3 -8.58 -7.85 11.35
C THR A 3 -8.39 -7.63 9.87
N TRP A 4 -7.81 -8.60 9.22
CA TRP A 4 -7.54 -8.52 7.82
C TRP A 4 -8.80 -8.28 6.99
N TRP A 5 -9.91 -8.92 7.37
CA TRP A 5 -11.17 -8.81 6.64
C TRP A 5 -11.76 -7.39 6.74
N GLU A 6 -11.45 -6.67 7.80
CA GLU A 6 -11.91 -5.28 7.92
C GLU A 6 -11.29 -4.40 6.85
N MET A 7 -10.05 -4.67 6.49
CA MET A 7 -9.37 -3.90 5.45
C MET A 7 -10.00 -4.11 4.08
N THR A 8 -10.52 -5.31 3.81
CA THR A 8 -11.17 -5.57 2.53
C THR A 8 -12.58 -5.01 2.49
N GLU A 9 -13.28 -4.98 3.63
CA GLU A 9 -14.64 -4.46 3.70
C GLU A 9 -14.66 -2.94 3.70
N TYR A 10 -13.67 -2.31 4.33
CA TYR A 10 -13.56 -0.86 4.43
C TYR A 10 -12.24 -0.43 3.81
N PRO A 11 -12.24 -0.19 2.49
CA PRO A 11 -11.00 0.15 1.81
C PRO A 11 -10.37 1.42 2.38
N GLU A 12 -9.05 1.34 2.58
CA GLU A 12 -8.27 2.47 3.09
C GLU A 12 -8.05 3.54 2.03
N LEU A 13 -7.90 3.14 0.76
CA LEU A 13 -7.64 4.06 -0.34
C LEU A 13 -8.92 4.35 -1.10
N GLY A 14 -9.13 5.62 -1.44
CA GLY A 14 -10.33 6.03 -2.15
C GLY A 14 -10.23 5.78 -3.65
N LEU A 15 -11.36 5.45 -4.27
CA LEU A 15 -11.40 5.24 -5.70
C LEU A 15 -11.12 6.51 -6.49
N ALA A 16 -11.55 7.66 -5.97
CA ALA A 16 -11.33 8.94 -6.66
C ALA A 16 -9.83 9.19 -6.89
N ALA A 17 -8.99 8.85 -5.91
CA ALA A 17 -7.55 9.00 -6.06
C ALA A 17 -7.02 8.10 -7.18
N MET A 18 -7.56 6.89 -7.28
CA MET A 18 -7.14 5.95 -8.32
C MET A 18 -7.49 6.48 -9.71
N TYR A 19 -8.70 7.02 -9.87
CA TYR A 19 -9.10 7.65 -11.13
C TYR A 19 -8.14 8.78 -11.51
N ARG A 20 -7.81 9.63 -10.54
CA ARG A 20 -6.93 10.77 -10.81
C ARG A 20 -5.55 10.31 -11.26
N ILE A 21 -5.00 9.30 -10.61
CA ILE A 21 -3.67 8.79 -10.96
C ILE A 21 -3.67 8.23 -12.37
N ILE A 22 -4.66 7.40 -12.69
CA ILE A 22 -4.72 6.78 -14.01
C ILE A 22 -4.88 7.85 -15.09
N LYS A 23 -5.71 8.86 -14.84
CA LYS A 23 -5.91 9.94 -15.82
C LYS A 23 -4.67 10.78 -16.01
N LYS A 24 -3.91 11.02 -14.95
CA LYS A 24 -2.63 11.72 -15.08
C LYS A 24 -1.66 10.98 -15.96
N CYS A 25 -1.75 9.67 -16.01
CA CYS A 25 -0.89 8.84 -16.84
C CYS A 25 -1.37 8.76 -18.29
N GLY A 26 -2.49 9.40 -18.60
CA GLY A 26 -2.99 9.47 -19.96
C GLY A 26 -4.21 8.62 -20.27
N GLY A 27 -4.78 7.98 -19.25
CA GLY A 27 -5.98 7.19 -19.45
C GLY A 27 -7.19 8.08 -19.69
N GLU A 28 -7.87 7.88 -20.82
CA GLU A 28 -9.03 8.71 -21.16
C GLU A 28 -10.29 8.24 -20.44
N ARG A 29 -10.48 6.93 -20.39
CA ARG A 29 -11.61 6.33 -19.70
C ARG A 29 -11.11 5.30 -18.72
N VAL A 30 -11.71 5.31 -17.54
CA VAL A 30 -11.29 4.40 -16.48
C VAL A 30 -12.56 3.73 -15.98
N SER A 31 -12.62 2.41 -16.08
CA SER A 31 -13.75 1.68 -15.53
C SER A 31 -13.63 1.64 -14.01
N GLU A 32 -14.76 1.47 -13.36
CA GLU A 32 -14.77 1.35 -11.90
C GLU A 32 -13.96 0.12 -11.46
N GLU A 33 -14.07 -0.96 -12.21
CA GLU A 33 -13.32 -2.17 -11.90
C GLU A 33 -11.81 -1.95 -12.01
N ALA A 34 -11.37 -1.15 -12.98
CA ALA A 34 -9.95 -0.86 -13.12
C ALA A 34 -9.43 -0.05 -11.93
N ALA A 35 -10.19 0.96 -11.51
CA ALA A 35 -9.83 1.76 -10.35
C ALA A 35 -9.81 0.91 -9.09
N ASP A 36 -10.79 0.03 -8.93
CA ASP A 36 -10.86 -0.86 -7.78
C ASP A 36 -9.68 -1.84 -7.77
N GLN A 37 -9.32 -2.36 -8.93
CA GLN A 37 -8.19 -3.28 -9.03
C GLN A 37 -6.89 -2.60 -8.65
N LEU A 38 -6.67 -1.37 -9.12
CA LEU A 38 -5.50 -0.61 -8.75
C LEU A 38 -5.46 -0.37 -7.25
N ARG A 39 -6.60 0.01 -6.66
CA ARG A 39 -6.71 0.21 -5.23
C ARG A 39 -6.30 -1.05 -4.45
N ARG A 40 -6.80 -2.20 -4.86
CA ARG A 40 -6.50 -3.47 -4.18
C ARG A 40 -5.02 -3.79 -4.23
N ILE A 41 -4.40 -3.59 -5.38
CA ILE A 41 -2.96 -3.84 -5.55
C ILE A 41 -2.15 -2.94 -4.63
N LEU A 42 -2.49 -1.65 -4.60
CA LEU A 42 -1.77 -0.69 -3.78
C LEU A 42 -1.95 -0.96 -2.29
N GLU A 43 -3.16 -1.33 -1.88
CA GLU A 43 -3.40 -1.66 -0.47
C GLU A 43 -2.61 -2.89 -0.05
N GLU A 44 -2.52 -3.88 -0.93
CA GLU A 44 -1.74 -5.08 -0.64
C GLU A 44 -0.26 -4.73 -0.48
N ILE A 45 0.27 -3.92 -1.38
CA ILE A 45 1.66 -3.49 -1.29
C ILE A 45 1.89 -2.68 -0.03
N ALA A 46 1.00 -1.74 0.27
CA ALA A 46 1.11 -0.92 1.47
C ALA A 46 1.09 -1.77 2.73
N THR A 47 0.26 -2.80 2.76
CA THR A 47 0.18 -3.71 3.91
C THR A 47 1.48 -4.47 4.09
N LYS A 48 2.04 -5.00 3.01
CA LYS A 48 3.29 -5.75 3.07
C LYS A 48 4.45 -4.88 3.50
N VAL A 49 4.54 -3.67 2.97
CA VAL A 49 5.58 -2.72 3.37
C VAL A 49 5.43 -2.36 4.83
N SER A 50 4.19 -2.10 5.27
CA SER A 50 3.93 -1.71 6.65
C SER A 50 4.25 -2.81 7.65
N ASP A 51 3.89 -4.05 7.32
CA ASP A 51 4.21 -5.19 8.18
C ASP A 51 5.71 -5.28 8.42
N GLN A 52 6.49 -5.16 7.37
CA GLN A 52 7.93 -5.25 7.48
C GLN A 52 8.52 -4.03 8.20
N ALA A 53 7.96 -2.85 7.95
CA ALA A 53 8.41 -1.64 8.64
C ALA A 53 8.18 -1.73 10.14
N VAL A 54 7.05 -2.31 10.54
CA VAL A 54 6.77 -2.54 11.96
C VAL A 54 7.82 -3.45 12.57
N ASP A 55 8.14 -4.54 11.88
CA ASP A 55 9.17 -5.47 12.37
C ASP A 55 10.52 -4.79 12.51
N LEU A 56 10.90 -3.97 11.54
CA LEU A 56 12.16 -3.24 11.61
C LEU A 56 12.20 -2.29 12.80
N SER A 57 11.10 -1.61 13.06
CA SER A 57 10.98 -0.72 14.20
C SER A 57 11.14 -1.47 15.51
N ILE A 58 10.48 -2.61 15.63
CA ILE A 58 10.52 -3.44 16.83
C ILE A 58 11.94 -3.93 17.08
N HIS A 59 12.62 -4.41 16.04
CA HIS A 59 14.00 -4.89 16.16
C HIS A 59 14.96 -3.78 16.59
N ALA A 60 14.65 -2.55 16.21
CA ALA A 60 15.44 -1.39 16.62
C ALA A 60 15.06 -0.88 18.01
N GLY A 61 14.12 -1.53 18.68
CA GLY A 61 13.69 -1.13 20.03
C GLY A 61 12.88 0.14 20.06
N ARG A 62 12.23 0.48 18.95
CA ARG A 62 11.45 1.71 18.86
C ARG A 62 9.96 1.41 18.76
N LYS A 63 9.15 2.37 19.17
CA LYS A 63 7.70 2.30 19.03
C LYS A 63 7.21 3.14 17.85
N THR A 64 8.06 4.02 17.35
CA THR A 64 7.73 4.90 16.24
C THR A 64 8.23 4.29 14.94
N ILE A 65 7.34 4.18 13.95
CA ILE A 65 7.72 3.77 12.60
C ILE A 65 8.27 5.01 11.91
N LYS A 66 9.48 4.94 11.41
CA LYS A 66 10.16 6.06 10.77
C LYS A 66 10.19 5.89 9.26
N ALA A 67 10.46 7.00 8.57
CA ALA A 67 10.58 6.99 7.11
C ALA A 67 11.59 5.95 6.64
N GLU A 68 12.71 5.83 7.35
CA GLU A 68 13.74 4.86 6.97
C GLU A 68 13.25 3.42 7.05
N ASP A 69 12.32 3.13 7.97
CA ASP A 69 11.72 1.80 8.07
C ASP A 69 10.89 1.49 6.83
N ILE A 70 10.10 2.47 6.39
CA ILE A 70 9.28 2.33 5.19
C ILE A 70 10.17 2.18 3.96
N GLN A 71 11.22 2.99 3.86
CA GLN A 71 12.12 2.94 2.70
C GLN A 71 12.82 1.60 2.59
N LEU A 72 13.32 1.09 3.69
CA LEU A 72 14.01 -0.20 3.69
C LEU A 72 13.03 -1.34 3.39
N ALA A 73 11.87 -1.30 3.99
CA ALA A 73 10.85 -2.30 3.75
C ALA A 73 10.44 -2.33 2.28
N ALA A 74 10.23 -1.16 1.69
CA ALA A 74 9.85 -1.05 0.29
C ALA A 74 10.96 -1.59 -0.62
N LYS A 75 12.21 -1.26 -0.31
CA LYS A 75 13.36 -1.73 -1.07
C LYS A 75 13.44 -3.26 -1.05
N ASN A 76 13.26 -3.84 0.12
CA ASN A 76 13.28 -5.29 0.26
C ASN A 76 12.17 -5.95 -0.54
N LEU A 77 10.98 -5.37 -0.53
CA LEU A 77 9.87 -5.90 -1.29
C LEU A 77 10.13 -5.85 -2.79
N LEU A 78 10.65 -4.73 -3.27
CA LEU A 78 10.97 -4.57 -4.70
C LEU A 78 12.06 -5.54 -5.15
N ASN A 79 13.04 -5.78 -4.30
CA ASN A 79 14.10 -6.75 -4.62
C ASN A 79 13.55 -8.15 -4.78
N LEU A 80 12.52 -8.50 -4.02
CA LEU A 80 11.89 -9.81 -4.12
C LEU A 80 11.10 -9.95 -5.42
N ILE A 81 10.58 -8.86 -5.94
CA ILE A 81 9.78 -8.86 -7.16
C ILE A 81 10.68 -8.97 -8.39
N HIS A 82 11.87 -8.40 -8.32
CA HIS A 82 12.86 -8.48 -9.39
C HIS A 82 13.64 -9.77 -9.30
#